data_a99cdcfaf20c82e6bb470306442dca7a
#
_entry.id   a99cdcfaf20c82e6bb470306442dca7a
#
_cell.length_a   1.000
_cell.length_b   1.000
_cell.length_c   1.000
_cell.angle_alpha   90.00
_cell.angle_beta   90.00
_cell.angle_gamma   90.00
#
_symmetry.space_group_name_H-M   'P 1'
#
loop_
_entity.id
_entity.type
_entity.pdbx_description
1 polymer ?
#
loop_
_entity_poly.entity_id
_entity_poly.type
_entity_poly.pdbx_seq_one_letter_code
_entity_poly.pdbx_strand_id
1 'polypeptide(L)'
;MKLLLMLILSVILYLPAYGEQADYPLTSEWQPPVITEDCIETEPWLLVLKVAQEELGYVEGPLSNQTKYGEWYNGGRPAWCAEFLTWCVNEADTRYGTNLLRNVYPFYGASKEGAPWFMDRGRFVSDTGLVPGGREKQWLIGADRYMEAHEYIPSPGDYLWLFYYSTKQGTDHVAIVEGVSRDEDGKIKIHVIEGNNPDRVQRAIYDLDYKLIYGYGTPVRHAYTDISLYDRGDDVYVLEDILVADGIMKPRKEYKDQMDKKLRDALKKYQRNHGLKVTGTWDLQTRTYMEQQGVIPVAE
;
A
#
# COMPACT_ATOMS: atom_id res chain seq x y z
N MET A 1 21.20 36.88 17.70
CA MET A 1 19.95 36.11 17.61
C MET A 1 19.72 35.88 16.10
N LYS A 2 20.26 34.76 15.58
CA LYS A 2 20.19 34.42 14.14
C LYS A 2 18.98 33.51 13.95
N LEU A 3 18.00 34.01 13.22
CA LEU A 3 16.82 33.22 12.80
C LEU A 3 17.27 32.23 11.72
N LEU A 4 17.26 30.94 12.05
CA LEU A 4 17.52 29.87 11.09
C LEU A 4 16.21 29.59 10.35
N LEU A 5 16.12 30.08 9.11
CA LEU A 5 15.03 29.74 8.20
C LEU A 5 15.26 28.30 7.73
N MET A 6 14.54 27.33 8.27
CA MET A 6 14.44 26.01 7.66
C MET A 6 13.57 26.13 6.40
N LEU A 7 14.21 26.05 5.23
CA LEU A 7 13.52 25.76 3.99
C LEU A 7 13.11 24.29 4.04
N ILE A 8 11.83 24.06 4.28
CA ILE A 8 11.22 22.75 3.98
C ILE A 8 11.07 22.71 2.46
N LEU A 9 12.00 22.03 1.80
CA LEU A 9 11.81 21.62 0.41
C LEU A 9 10.75 20.49 0.41
N SER A 10 9.49 20.85 0.21
CA SER A 10 8.47 19.88 -0.17
C SER A 10 8.81 19.41 -1.58
N VAL A 11 9.33 18.19 -1.67
CA VAL A 11 9.39 17.47 -2.95
C VAL A 11 7.94 17.12 -3.26
N ILE A 12 7.32 17.95 -4.11
CA ILE A 12 6.02 17.63 -4.70
C ILE A 12 6.30 16.49 -5.68
N LEU A 13 6.02 15.26 -5.27
CA LEU A 13 5.83 14.16 -6.20
C LEU A 13 4.62 14.53 -7.07
N TYR A 14 4.89 14.93 -8.29
CA TYR A 14 3.87 15.16 -9.29
C TYR A 14 3.22 13.82 -9.62
N LEU A 15 2.14 13.47 -8.91
CA LEU A 15 1.15 12.61 -9.49
C LEU A 15 0.47 13.42 -10.60
N PRO A 16 0.43 12.97 -11.85
CA PRO A 16 -0.22 13.72 -12.93
C PRO A 16 -1.64 14.02 -12.50
N ALA A 17 -2.03 15.30 -12.63
CA ALA A 17 -3.38 15.74 -12.36
C ALA A 17 -4.36 14.83 -13.13
N TYR A 18 -5.32 14.30 -12.43
CA TYR A 18 -6.33 13.38 -12.96
C TYR A 18 -6.97 13.97 -14.22
N GLY A 19 -6.70 13.34 -15.37
CA GLY A 19 -7.21 13.81 -16.68
C GLY A 19 -6.14 14.08 -17.73
N GLU A 20 -4.88 14.28 -17.37
CA GLU A 20 -3.78 14.24 -18.32
C GLU A 20 -3.26 12.80 -18.40
N GLN A 21 -3.34 12.23 -19.59
CA GLN A 21 -2.78 10.90 -19.86
C GLN A 21 -1.27 11.00 -19.65
N ALA A 22 -0.77 10.45 -18.52
CA ALA A 22 0.65 10.42 -18.23
C ALA A 22 1.38 9.77 -19.42
N ASP A 23 2.51 10.35 -19.83
CA ASP A 23 3.26 9.89 -20.99
C ASP A 23 4.13 8.68 -20.61
N TYR A 24 3.49 7.52 -20.44
CA TYR A 24 4.18 6.27 -20.17
C TYR A 24 4.91 5.77 -21.41
N PRO A 25 6.12 5.20 -21.29
CA PRO A 25 6.85 4.66 -22.42
C PRO A 25 6.08 3.54 -23.11
N LEU A 26 6.29 3.35 -24.42
CA LEU A 26 5.80 2.16 -25.10
C LEU A 26 6.39 0.89 -24.48
N THR A 27 5.64 -0.21 -24.47
CA THR A 27 6.10 -1.48 -23.90
C THR A 27 7.39 -1.97 -24.54
N SER A 28 7.58 -1.69 -25.84
CA SER A 28 8.82 -2.01 -26.58
C SER A 28 10.02 -1.14 -26.19
N GLU A 29 9.79 0.02 -25.59
CA GLU A 29 10.81 1.00 -25.17
C GLU A 29 11.02 0.99 -23.66
N TRP A 30 10.15 0.28 -22.92
CA TRP A 30 10.21 0.26 -21.47
C TRP A 30 11.50 -0.37 -20.97
N GLN A 31 12.11 0.29 -20.01
CA GLN A 31 13.29 -0.19 -19.32
C GLN A 31 13.02 -0.26 -17.80
N PRO A 32 13.49 -1.29 -17.11
CA PRO A 32 13.37 -1.35 -15.66
C PRO A 32 14.10 -0.18 -15.00
N PRO A 33 13.55 0.39 -13.91
CA PRO A 33 14.21 1.47 -13.19
C PRO A 33 15.54 1.02 -12.62
N VAL A 34 16.55 1.88 -12.73
CA VAL A 34 17.83 1.70 -12.04
C VAL A 34 17.70 2.33 -10.66
N ILE A 35 17.69 1.50 -9.62
CA ILE A 35 17.51 1.95 -8.25
C ILE A 35 18.88 2.11 -7.59
N THR A 36 19.16 3.35 -7.15
CA THR A 36 20.36 3.71 -6.40
C THR A 36 20.05 3.84 -4.91
N GLU A 37 21.08 3.90 -4.07
CA GLU A 37 20.91 4.03 -2.62
C GLU A 37 20.46 5.43 -2.20
N ASP A 38 20.47 6.40 -3.09
CA ASP A 38 20.00 7.77 -2.83
C ASP A 38 18.52 7.83 -2.45
N CYS A 39 17.74 6.78 -2.79
CA CYS A 39 16.33 6.68 -2.43
C CYS A 39 16.09 6.36 -0.93
N ILE A 40 17.12 6.05 -0.13
CA ILE A 40 16.96 5.66 1.29
C ILE A 40 16.17 6.69 2.09
N GLU A 41 16.42 7.98 1.84
CA GLU A 41 15.79 9.06 2.61
C GLU A 41 14.37 9.40 2.14
N THR A 42 14.03 9.11 0.89
CA THR A 42 12.77 9.55 0.28
C THR A 42 11.83 8.40 -0.07
N GLU A 43 12.36 7.34 -0.65
CA GLU A 43 11.62 6.20 -1.18
C GLU A 43 12.28 4.87 -0.80
N PRO A 44 12.51 4.60 0.50
CA PRO A 44 13.28 3.42 0.95
C PRO A 44 12.65 2.09 0.48
N TRP A 45 11.37 2.08 0.17
CA TRP A 45 10.69 0.89 -0.37
C TRP A 45 11.22 0.47 -1.74
N LEU A 46 11.83 1.36 -2.53
CA LEU A 46 12.44 0.99 -3.80
C LEU A 46 13.63 0.04 -3.62
N LEU A 47 14.27 0.04 -2.45
CA LEU A 47 15.33 -0.93 -2.14
C LEU A 47 14.81 -2.37 -2.06
N VAL A 48 13.53 -2.58 -1.74
CA VAL A 48 12.90 -3.90 -1.83
C VAL A 48 12.82 -4.36 -3.29
N LEU A 49 12.42 -3.44 -4.18
CA LEU A 49 12.40 -3.71 -5.62
C LEU A 49 13.81 -3.98 -6.17
N LYS A 50 14.82 -3.21 -5.72
CA LYS A 50 16.23 -3.46 -6.06
C LYS A 50 16.67 -4.87 -5.69
N VAL A 51 16.36 -5.32 -4.48
CA VAL A 51 16.66 -6.69 -4.04
C VAL A 51 15.94 -7.72 -4.92
N ALA A 52 14.66 -7.48 -5.25
CA ALA A 52 13.92 -8.37 -6.14
C ALA A 52 14.52 -8.44 -7.56
N GLN A 53 15.04 -7.31 -8.08
CA GLN A 53 15.77 -7.27 -9.36
C GLN A 53 17.06 -8.10 -9.32
N GLU A 54 17.78 -8.11 -8.21
CA GLU A 54 19.00 -8.89 -8.03
C GLU A 54 18.74 -10.41 -7.97
N GLU A 55 17.52 -10.82 -7.60
CA GLU A 55 17.09 -12.22 -7.52
C GLU A 55 16.59 -12.80 -8.86
N LEU A 56 16.49 -11.99 -9.91
CA LEU A 56 16.03 -12.46 -11.21
C LEU A 56 16.86 -13.65 -11.72
N GLY A 57 16.15 -14.71 -12.13
CA GLY A 57 16.77 -15.95 -12.59
C GLY A 57 17.01 -16.98 -11.48
N TYR A 58 16.74 -16.65 -10.21
CA TYR A 58 16.73 -17.68 -9.17
C TYR A 58 15.72 -18.76 -9.52
N VAL A 59 16.10 -20.04 -9.35
CA VAL A 59 15.26 -21.21 -9.59
C VAL A 59 15.21 -22.04 -8.31
N GLU A 60 14.03 -22.58 -7.99
CA GLU A 60 13.90 -23.49 -6.85
C GLU A 60 14.79 -24.73 -6.97
N GLY A 61 15.07 -25.33 -5.83
CA GLY A 61 15.88 -26.53 -5.76
C GLY A 61 15.20 -27.78 -6.35
N PRO A 62 15.86 -28.93 -6.29
CA PRO A 62 15.37 -30.17 -6.91
C PRO A 62 14.10 -30.72 -6.25
N LEU A 63 13.77 -30.29 -5.06
CA LEU A 63 12.54 -30.66 -4.38
C LEU A 63 11.53 -29.52 -4.54
N SER A 64 10.28 -29.85 -4.87
CA SER A 64 9.21 -28.86 -5.09
C SER A 64 9.16 -27.82 -3.96
N ASN A 65 9.12 -26.55 -4.35
CA ASN A 65 9.13 -25.37 -3.46
C ASN A 65 10.36 -25.31 -2.51
N GLN A 66 11.47 -25.95 -2.87
CA GLN A 66 12.70 -25.83 -2.10
C GLN A 66 13.43 -24.55 -2.44
N THR A 67 13.36 -23.56 -1.56
CA THR A 67 13.97 -22.24 -1.79
C THR A 67 14.71 -21.74 -0.56
N LYS A 68 15.70 -20.85 -0.78
CA LYS A 68 16.35 -20.11 0.33
C LYS A 68 15.35 -19.23 1.08
N TYR A 69 14.28 -18.78 0.43
CA TYR A 69 13.24 -17.94 1.02
C TYR A 69 12.42 -18.74 2.03
N GLY A 70 11.97 -19.94 1.67
CA GLY A 70 11.27 -20.85 2.58
C GLY A 70 12.17 -21.34 3.72
N GLU A 71 13.43 -21.67 3.43
CA GLU A 71 14.40 -22.03 4.46
C GLU A 71 14.59 -20.92 5.49
N TRP A 72 14.70 -19.68 5.02
CA TRP A 72 14.81 -18.51 5.90
C TRP A 72 13.54 -18.25 6.69
N TYR A 73 12.36 -18.34 6.04
CA TYR A 73 11.09 -17.96 6.64
C TYR A 73 10.67 -18.88 7.79
N ASN A 74 10.62 -20.19 7.56
CA ASN A 74 10.21 -21.18 8.57
C ASN A 74 10.79 -22.59 8.36
N GLY A 75 11.67 -22.78 7.38
CA GLY A 75 12.22 -24.08 7.00
C GLY A 75 11.25 -24.98 6.22
N GLY A 76 10.07 -24.45 5.82
CA GLY A 76 9.07 -25.15 5.05
C GLY A 76 9.29 -25.08 3.53
N ARG A 77 8.36 -25.69 2.78
CA ARG A 77 8.33 -25.66 1.32
C ARG A 77 6.90 -25.43 0.81
N PRO A 78 6.20 -24.37 1.26
CA PRO A 78 4.93 -23.96 0.67
C PRO A 78 5.16 -23.26 -0.66
N ALA A 79 4.07 -22.82 -1.33
CA ALA A 79 4.14 -21.87 -2.43
C ALA A 79 4.83 -20.58 -1.94
N TRP A 80 5.90 -20.17 -2.59
CA TRP A 80 6.88 -19.22 -2.03
C TRP A 80 6.83 -17.80 -2.61
N CYS A 81 5.81 -17.43 -3.37
CA CYS A 81 5.68 -16.07 -3.90
C CYS A 81 5.68 -14.99 -2.79
N ALA A 82 4.96 -15.25 -1.69
CA ALA A 82 4.91 -14.36 -0.54
C ALA A 82 6.20 -14.39 0.30
N GLU A 83 6.79 -15.56 0.49
CA GLU A 83 8.06 -15.72 1.21
C GLU A 83 9.21 -15.00 0.49
N PHE A 84 9.25 -15.06 -0.85
CA PHE A 84 10.20 -14.32 -1.68
C PHE A 84 10.13 -12.81 -1.39
N LEU A 85 8.95 -12.21 -1.47
CA LEU A 85 8.81 -10.76 -1.23
C LEU A 85 9.11 -10.39 0.22
N THR A 86 8.69 -11.22 1.19
CA THR A 86 9.03 -10.99 2.61
C THR A 86 10.53 -11.05 2.84
N TRP A 87 11.22 -11.98 2.16
CA TRP A 87 12.67 -12.09 2.20
C TRP A 87 13.34 -10.86 1.58
N CYS A 88 12.84 -10.34 0.44
CA CYS A 88 13.36 -9.12 -0.18
C CYS A 88 13.27 -7.90 0.75
N VAL A 89 12.18 -7.78 1.51
CA VAL A 89 12.06 -6.72 2.52
C VAL A 89 13.09 -6.86 3.62
N ASN A 90 13.26 -8.09 4.16
CA ASN A 90 14.27 -8.36 5.19
C ASN A 90 15.71 -8.07 4.71
N GLU A 91 15.99 -8.41 3.46
CA GLU A 91 17.30 -8.12 2.86
C GLU A 91 17.53 -6.62 2.68
N ALA A 92 16.51 -5.88 2.26
CA ALA A 92 16.59 -4.42 2.18
C ALA A 92 16.88 -3.82 3.57
N ASP A 93 16.15 -4.23 4.60
CA ASP A 93 16.39 -3.77 5.98
C ASP A 93 17.80 -4.12 6.45
N THR A 94 18.26 -5.34 6.17
CA THR A 94 19.59 -5.83 6.60
C THR A 94 20.74 -5.11 5.91
N ARG A 95 20.63 -4.88 4.59
CA ARG A 95 21.72 -4.33 3.79
C ARG A 95 21.82 -2.80 3.88
N TYR A 96 20.68 -2.14 3.97
CA TYR A 96 20.59 -0.68 3.86
C TYR A 96 20.17 0.01 5.16
N GLY A 97 19.89 -0.77 6.23
CA GLY A 97 19.52 -0.20 7.53
C GLY A 97 18.12 0.43 7.53
N THR A 98 17.25 0.03 6.61
CA THR A 98 15.86 0.47 6.58
C THR A 98 15.05 -0.26 7.68
N ASN A 99 13.80 0.11 7.85
CA ASN A 99 12.90 -0.51 8.82
C ASN A 99 11.53 -0.71 8.17
N LEU A 100 11.51 -1.45 7.06
CA LEU A 100 10.35 -1.63 6.20
C LEU A 100 9.50 -2.83 6.62
N LEU A 101 10.15 -3.90 7.11
CA LEU A 101 9.47 -5.12 7.49
C LEU A 101 8.57 -4.87 8.72
N ARG A 102 7.30 -5.23 8.61
CA ARG A 102 6.21 -4.99 9.58
C ARG A 102 5.77 -3.52 9.72
N ASN A 103 6.51 -2.56 9.18
CA ASN A 103 6.15 -1.13 9.19
C ASN A 103 5.57 -0.67 7.85
N VAL A 104 6.20 -1.03 6.76
CA VAL A 104 5.78 -0.68 5.40
C VAL A 104 5.23 -1.90 4.66
N TYR A 105 5.81 -3.05 4.86
CA TYR A 105 5.39 -4.32 4.27
C TYR A 105 5.10 -5.37 5.35
N PRO A 106 4.16 -6.30 5.12
CA PRO A 106 3.85 -7.36 6.06
C PRO A 106 4.98 -8.39 6.19
N PHE A 107 5.05 -9.03 7.35
CA PHE A 107 5.75 -10.31 7.50
C PHE A 107 4.74 -11.44 7.31
N TYR A 108 4.81 -12.14 6.18
CA TYR A 108 3.81 -13.14 5.80
C TYR A 108 4.40 -14.20 4.86
N GLY A 109 3.85 -15.41 4.91
CA GLY A 109 4.28 -16.55 4.09
C GLY A 109 3.24 -17.01 3.07
N ALA A 110 1.98 -16.55 3.17
CA ALA A 110 0.93 -16.89 2.24
C ALA A 110 0.28 -15.62 1.67
N SER A 111 0.06 -15.55 0.35
CA SER A 111 -0.44 -14.34 -0.32
C SER A 111 -1.74 -13.81 0.29
N LYS A 112 -2.67 -14.70 0.69
CA LYS A 112 -3.93 -14.36 1.34
C LYS A 112 -3.80 -13.59 2.67
N GLU A 113 -2.63 -13.58 3.29
CA GLU A 113 -2.37 -12.89 4.56
C GLU A 113 -1.87 -11.46 4.34
N GLY A 114 -1.20 -11.21 3.21
CA GLY A 114 -0.57 -9.93 2.94
C GLY A 114 -1.56 -8.82 2.57
N ALA A 115 -2.51 -9.09 1.69
CA ALA A 115 -3.50 -8.09 1.29
C ALA A 115 -4.32 -7.53 2.47
N PRO A 116 -4.87 -8.36 3.39
CA PRO A 116 -5.57 -7.86 4.59
C PRO A 116 -4.71 -6.94 5.46
N TRP A 117 -3.40 -7.17 5.54
CA TRP A 117 -2.50 -6.32 6.30
C TRP A 117 -2.43 -4.89 5.75
N PHE A 118 -2.41 -4.71 4.42
CA PHE A 118 -2.48 -3.39 3.79
C PHE A 118 -3.89 -2.78 3.92
N MET A 119 -4.95 -3.60 3.85
CA MET A 119 -6.32 -3.15 4.05
C MET A 119 -6.52 -2.54 5.44
N ASP A 120 -5.98 -3.20 6.48
CA ASP A 120 -6.08 -2.74 7.86
C ASP A 120 -5.36 -1.40 8.08
N ARG A 121 -4.41 -1.07 7.21
CA ARG A 121 -3.61 0.17 7.28
C ARG A 121 -4.05 1.25 6.28
N GLY A 122 -5.17 1.04 5.58
CA GLY A 122 -5.63 2.00 4.57
C GLY A 122 -4.67 2.17 3.39
N ARG A 123 -3.86 1.15 3.09
CA ARG A 123 -2.88 1.14 2.02
C ARG A 123 -3.14 0.05 0.96
N PHE A 124 -4.39 -0.32 0.80
CA PHE A 124 -4.82 -1.29 -0.22
C PHE A 124 -5.82 -0.67 -1.18
N VAL A 125 -5.52 -0.72 -2.47
CA VAL A 125 -6.42 -0.33 -3.55
C VAL A 125 -7.03 -1.60 -4.15
N SER A 126 -8.34 -1.77 -3.98
CA SER A 126 -9.04 -2.95 -4.50
C SER A 126 -9.42 -2.73 -5.96
N ASP A 127 -9.07 -3.67 -6.81
CA ASP A 127 -9.51 -3.66 -8.22
C ASP A 127 -11.00 -4.03 -8.36
N THR A 128 -11.55 -4.75 -7.40
CA THR A 128 -12.95 -5.20 -7.42
C THR A 128 -13.89 -4.34 -6.57
N GLY A 129 -13.38 -3.36 -5.84
CA GLY A 129 -14.14 -2.61 -4.83
C GLY A 129 -14.52 -3.43 -3.59
N LEU A 130 -14.28 -4.75 -3.58
CA LEU A 130 -14.63 -5.64 -2.49
C LEU A 130 -13.41 -6.00 -1.64
N VAL A 131 -13.54 -5.85 -0.34
CA VAL A 131 -12.52 -6.26 0.64
C VAL A 131 -13.02 -7.51 1.35
N PRO A 132 -12.18 -8.54 1.58
CA PRO A 132 -12.56 -9.69 2.38
C PRO A 132 -13.17 -9.27 3.73
N GLY A 133 -14.35 -9.81 4.05
CA GLY A 133 -15.12 -9.40 5.22
C GLY A 133 -16.26 -8.42 4.92
N GLY A 134 -16.55 -8.12 3.65
CA GLY A 134 -17.75 -7.38 3.22
C GLY A 134 -17.67 -5.88 3.45
N ARG A 135 -16.48 -5.33 3.64
CA ARG A 135 -16.26 -3.88 3.72
C ARG A 135 -15.64 -3.40 2.43
N GLU A 136 -16.32 -2.49 1.76
CA GLU A 136 -15.74 -1.73 0.67
C GLU A 136 -14.81 -0.67 1.28
N LYS A 137 -13.53 -0.76 0.96
CA LYS A 137 -12.56 0.29 1.25
C LYS A 137 -12.13 0.89 -0.06
N GLN A 138 -12.46 2.15 -0.24
CA GLN A 138 -12.11 2.92 -1.42
C GLN A 138 -11.11 4.00 -1.03
N TRP A 139 -10.23 4.34 -1.94
CA TRP A 139 -9.28 5.42 -1.74
C TRP A 139 -9.89 6.75 -2.11
N LEU A 140 -9.52 7.78 -1.37
CA LEU A 140 -9.91 9.15 -1.69
C LEU A 140 -9.03 9.69 -2.82
N ILE A 141 -9.67 10.44 -3.71
CA ILE A 141 -9.00 11.36 -4.62
C ILE A 141 -9.38 12.77 -4.18
N GLY A 142 -8.46 13.45 -3.50
CA GLY A 142 -8.79 14.70 -2.84
C GLY A 142 -9.81 14.52 -1.72
N ALA A 143 -10.50 15.61 -1.34
CA ALA A 143 -11.44 15.65 -0.25
C ALA A 143 -12.88 15.24 -0.62
N ASP A 144 -13.20 15.10 -1.88
CA ASP A 144 -14.58 15.11 -2.39
C ASP A 144 -15.06 13.79 -3.00
N ARG A 145 -14.16 12.86 -3.37
CA ARG A 145 -14.57 11.56 -3.91
C ARG A 145 -13.59 10.44 -3.64
N TYR A 146 -14.07 9.21 -3.73
CA TYR A 146 -13.26 8.01 -3.72
C TYR A 146 -12.72 7.68 -5.10
N MET A 147 -11.53 7.04 -5.13
CA MET A 147 -10.94 6.48 -6.33
C MET A 147 -11.75 5.27 -6.78
N GLU A 148 -12.07 5.22 -8.07
CA GLU A 148 -12.60 4.02 -8.69
C GLU A 148 -11.47 2.99 -8.86
N ALA A 149 -11.78 1.70 -8.77
CA ALA A 149 -10.79 0.63 -8.75
C ALA A 149 -9.84 0.67 -9.95
N HIS A 150 -10.36 0.91 -11.14
CA HIS A 150 -9.59 0.96 -12.40
C HIS A 150 -8.84 2.29 -12.64
N GLU A 151 -8.98 3.25 -11.74
CA GLU A 151 -8.31 4.55 -11.83
C GLU A 151 -6.90 4.53 -11.24
N TYR A 152 -6.57 3.51 -10.47
CA TYR A 152 -5.25 3.41 -9.86
C TYR A 152 -4.21 2.90 -10.85
N ILE A 153 -3.16 3.67 -11.06
CA ILE A 153 -1.97 3.24 -11.80
C ILE A 153 -0.90 2.87 -10.78
N PRO A 154 -0.49 1.60 -10.68
CA PRO A 154 0.47 1.19 -9.69
C PRO A 154 1.86 1.76 -9.92
N SER A 155 2.59 1.98 -8.84
CA SER A 155 3.94 2.55 -8.81
C SER A 155 5.00 1.50 -8.46
N PRO A 156 6.29 1.74 -8.81
CA PRO A 156 7.37 0.86 -8.38
C PRO A 156 7.38 0.65 -6.85
N GLY A 157 7.45 -0.61 -6.44
CA GLY A 157 7.39 -1.01 -5.03
C GLY A 157 6.01 -1.41 -4.52
N ASP A 158 4.94 -1.12 -5.26
CA ASP A 158 3.62 -1.66 -4.92
C ASP A 158 3.61 -3.17 -5.03
N TYR A 159 2.79 -3.81 -4.20
CA TYR A 159 2.49 -5.22 -4.35
C TYR A 159 1.22 -5.39 -5.16
N LEU A 160 1.29 -6.23 -6.21
CA LEU A 160 0.16 -6.67 -7.01
C LEU A 160 -0.32 -8.03 -6.51
N TRP A 161 -1.60 -8.13 -6.08
CA TRP A 161 -2.24 -9.38 -5.72
C TRP A 161 -3.15 -9.91 -6.80
N LEU A 162 -3.08 -11.21 -7.01
CA LEU A 162 -3.84 -11.94 -8.02
C LEU A 162 -4.62 -13.11 -7.38
N PHE A 163 -5.69 -13.54 -8.06
CA PHE A 163 -6.46 -14.73 -7.70
C PHE A 163 -6.62 -15.64 -8.93
N TYR A 164 -5.67 -16.55 -9.12
CA TYR A 164 -5.71 -17.48 -10.26
C TYR A 164 -6.72 -18.62 -10.08
N TYR A 165 -6.91 -19.12 -8.84
CA TYR A 165 -7.64 -20.35 -8.59
C TYR A 165 -8.98 -20.13 -7.93
N SER A 166 -9.14 -19.19 -7.02
CA SER A 166 -10.39 -18.98 -6.31
C SER A 166 -10.51 -17.63 -5.63
N THR A 167 -11.51 -16.86 -6.03
CA THR A 167 -11.93 -15.62 -5.33
C THR A 167 -12.48 -15.87 -3.92
N LYS A 168 -12.89 -17.11 -3.60
CA LYS A 168 -13.50 -17.46 -2.29
C LYS A 168 -12.49 -17.56 -1.16
N GLN A 169 -11.22 -17.78 -1.48
CA GLN A 169 -10.16 -17.98 -0.48
C GLN A 169 -9.23 -16.77 -0.33
N GLY A 170 -9.53 -15.67 -1.01
CA GLY A 170 -8.65 -14.53 -1.13
C GLY A 170 -7.62 -14.72 -2.24
N THR A 171 -6.49 -14.04 -2.14
CA THR A 171 -5.43 -14.08 -3.14
C THR A 171 -4.60 -15.35 -3.04
N ASP A 172 -4.12 -15.82 -4.17
CA ASP A 172 -3.25 -17.00 -4.27
C ASP A 172 -1.88 -16.69 -4.91
N HIS A 173 -1.68 -15.47 -5.39
CA HIS A 173 -0.40 -15.00 -5.89
C HIS A 173 -0.13 -13.54 -5.53
N VAL A 174 1.16 -13.18 -5.47
CA VAL A 174 1.63 -11.81 -5.23
C VAL A 174 2.92 -11.55 -5.99
N ALA A 175 3.03 -10.32 -6.52
CA ALA A 175 4.21 -9.82 -7.22
C ALA A 175 4.55 -8.40 -6.73
N ILE A 176 5.76 -7.91 -7.01
CA ILE A 176 6.15 -6.51 -6.80
C ILE A 176 6.16 -5.77 -8.13
N VAL A 177 5.56 -4.59 -8.15
CA VAL A 177 5.52 -3.74 -9.35
C VAL A 177 6.90 -3.15 -9.60
N GLU A 178 7.38 -3.30 -10.83
CA GLU A 178 8.64 -2.71 -11.30
C GLU A 178 8.40 -1.41 -12.07
N GLY A 179 7.21 -1.26 -12.66
CA GLY A 179 6.79 -0.05 -13.36
C GLY A 179 5.61 -0.28 -14.29
N VAL A 180 5.28 0.74 -15.05
CA VAL A 180 4.20 0.69 -16.03
C VAL A 180 4.66 1.19 -17.40
N SER A 181 4.02 0.69 -18.44
CA SER A 181 4.18 1.15 -19.82
C SER A 181 2.81 1.20 -20.50
N ARG A 182 2.76 1.62 -21.74
CA ARG A 182 1.56 1.49 -22.61
C ARG A 182 1.89 0.69 -23.85
N ASP A 183 0.92 -0.04 -24.37
CA ASP A 183 1.07 -0.66 -25.67
C ASP A 183 0.72 0.33 -26.82
N GLU A 184 0.81 -0.14 -28.05
CA GLU A 184 0.51 0.66 -29.25
C GLU A 184 -0.95 1.14 -29.30
N ASP A 185 -1.86 0.41 -28.63
CA ASP A 185 -3.28 0.76 -28.49
C ASP A 185 -3.55 1.71 -27.30
N GLY A 186 -2.51 2.10 -26.56
CA GLY A 186 -2.59 2.99 -25.39
C GLY A 186 -3.01 2.30 -24.09
N LYS A 187 -3.13 0.96 -24.05
CA LYS A 187 -3.46 0.23 -22.85
C LYS A 187 -2.26 0.17 -21.90
N ILE A 188 -2.51 0.36 -20.61
CA ILE A 188 -1.48 0.30 -19.59
C ILE A 188 -1.09 -1.15 -19.31
N LYS A 189 0.20 -1.38 -19.29
CA LYS A 189 0.88 -2.64 -18.95
C LYS A 189 1.63 -2.47 -17.64
N ILE A 190 1.46 -3.42 -16.73
CA ILE A 190 2.12 -3.45 -15.44
C ILE A 190 3.27 -4.43 -15.52
N HIS A 191 4.49 -3.95 -15.35
CA HIS A 191 5.69 -4.79 -15.25
C HIS A 191 5.92 -5.17 -13.81
N VAL A 192 6.13 -6.45 -13.54
CA VAL A 192 6.32 -6.96 -12.18
C VAL A 192 7.50 -7.92 -12.13
N ILE A 193 8.00 -8.13 -10.89
CA ILE A 193 8.87 -9.25 -10.54
C ILE A 193 8.09 -10.16 -9.60
N GLU A 194 8.09 -11.45 -9.90
CA GLU A 194 7.36 -12.46 -9.15
C GLU A 194 8.20 -13.69 -8.91
N GLY A 195 7.93 -14.41 -7.82
CA GLY A 195 8.49 -15.70 -7.51
C GLY A 195 7.44 -16.81 -7.63
N ASN A 196 7.87 -18.04 -7.86
CA ASN A 196 7.01 -19.23 -7.91
C ASN A 196 5.97 -19.24 -9.05
N ASN A 197 6.30 -18.65 -10.19
CA ASN A 197 5.42 -18.65 -11.36
C ASN A 197 6.23 -18.60 -12.68
N PRO A 198 6.64 -19.76 -13.28
CA PRO A 198 6.74 -21.08 -12.65
C PRO A 198 8.11 -21.26 -11.96
N ASP A 199 8.12 -21.70 -10.73
CA ASP A 199 9.27 -22.25 -9.98
C ASP A 199 10.57 -21.40 -10.02
N ARG A 200 10.47 -20.11 -10.31
CA ARG A 200 11.59 -19.16 -10.44
C ARG A 200 11.19 -17.73 -10.11
N VAL A 201 12.20 -16.88 -9.95
CA VAL A 201 12.03 -15.42 -9.92
C VAL A 201 12.18 -14.90 -11.35
N GLN A 202 11.15 -14.22 -11.83
CA GLN A 202 11.11 -13.71 -13.21
C GLN A 202 10.34 -12.39 -13.31
N ARG A 203 10.46 -11.73 -14.47
CA ARG A 203 9.56 -10.64 -14.87
C ARG A 203 8.32 -11.19 -15.53
N ALA A 204 7.19 -10.54 -15.23
CA ALA A 204 5.92 -10.76 -15.93
C ALA A 204 5.29 -9.41 -16.27
N ILE A 205 4.32 -9.43 -17.20
CA ILE A 205 3.56 -8.25 -17.63
C ILE A 205 2.08 -8.59 -17.54
N TYR A 206 1.32 -7.72 -16.88
CA TYR A 206 -0.13 -7.82 -16.78
C TYR A 206 -0.79 -6.59 -17.40
N ASP A 207 -1.96 -6.74 -17.98
CA ASP A 207 -2.80 -5.61 -18.36
C ASP A 207 -3.36 -4.94 -17.11
N LEU A 208 -3.50 -3.62 -17.08
CA LEU A 208 -4.12 -2.92 -15.96
C LEU A 208 -5.55 -3.40 -15.69
N ASP A 209 -6.27 -3.77 -16.76
CA ASP A 209 -7.62 -4.31 -16.72
C ASP A 209 -7.67 -5.85 -16.66
N TYR A 210 -6.56 -6.50 -16.25
CA TYR A 210 -6.52 -7.95 -16.13
C TYR A 210 -7.46 -8.44 -15.03
N LYS A 211 -8.49 -9.17 -15.40
CA LYS A 211 -9.62 -9.59 -14.56
C LYS A 211 -9.27 -10.42 -13.32
N LEU A 212 -8.03 -10.90 -13.22
CA LEU A 212 -7.56 -11.67 -12.05
C LEU A 212 -6.76 -10.79 -11.07
N ILE A 213 -6.65 -9.49 -11.32
CA ILE A 213 -6.13 -8.57 -10.32
C ILE A 213 -7.13 -8.46 -9.17
N TYR A 214 -6.63 -8.64 -7.96
CA TYR A 214 -7.41 -8.46 -6.74
C TYR A 214 -7.22 -7.05 -6.18
N GLY A 215 -6.07 -6.45 -6.40
CA GLY A 215 -5.73 -5.10 -5.98
C GLY A 215 -4.25 -4.92 -5.69
N TYR A 216 -3.94 -3.76 -5.12
CA TYR A 216 -2.58 -3.30 -4.88
C TYR A 216 -2.39 -2.96 -3.40
N GLY A 217 -1.27 -3.37 -2.84
CA GLY A 217 -0.81 -2.90 -1.54
C GLY A 217 0.34 -1.94 -1.72
N THR A 218 0.25 -0.74 -1.13
CA THR A 218 1.18 0.32 -1.44
C THR A 218 2.06 0.67 -0.25
N PRO A 219 3.37 0.96 -0.45
CA PRO A 219 4.25 1.43 0.61
C PRO A 219 3.88 2.85 1.06
N VAL A 220 3.25 3.63 0.20
CA VAL A 220 2.86 5.02 0.45
C VAL A 220 1.36 5.07 0.73
N ARG A 221 0.97 5.92 1.66
CA ARG A 221 -0.43 6.21 1.88
C ARG A 221 -0.88 7.26 0.85
N HIS A 222 -1.84 6.89 0.01
CA HIS A 222 -2.43 7.81 -0.96
C HIS A 222 -3.73 8.44 -0.46
N ALA A 223 -4.37 7.86 0.56
CA ALA A 223 -5.65 8.35 1.06
C ALA A 223 -5.97 7.84 2.47
N TYR A 224 -6.89 8.54 3.14
CA TYR A 224 -7.51 8.05 4.36
C TYR A 224 -8.75 7.21 4.03
N THR A 225 -9.04 6.21 4.86
CA THR A 225 -10.20 5.33 4.69
C THR A 225 -11.27 5.61 5.74
N ASP A 226 -12.49 5.16 5.48
CA ASP A 226 -13.54 5.19 6.52
C ASP A 226 -13.15 4.29 7.69
N ILE A 227 -13.29 4.82 8.91
CA ILE A 227 -13.02 4.09 10.15
C ILE A 227 -14.27 4.06 11.00
N SER A 228 -14.71 2.87 11.30
CA SER A 228 -15.85 2.58 12.17
C SER A 228 -15.40 1.84 13.43
N LEU A 229 -16.32 1.70 14.39
CA LEU A 229 -16.07 0.97 15.62
C LEU A 229 -15.50 -0.44 15.37
N TYR A 230 -14.37 -0.73 15.98
CA TYR A 230 -13.56 -1.95 15.89
C TYR A 230 -12.70 -2.08 14.63
N ASP A 231 -12.74 -1.12 13.71
CA ASP A 231 -11.78 -1.08 12.60
C ASP A 231 -10.37 -0.82 13.13
N ARG A 232 -9.37 -1.35 12.40
CA ARG A 232 -7.96 -1.24 12.70
C ARG A 232 -7.22 -0.52 11.58
N GLY A 233 -6.10 0.06 11.93
CA GLY A 233 -5.16 0.64 10.98
C GLY A 233 -4.52 1.91 11.49
N ASP A 234 -3.54 2.39 10.72
CA ASP A 234 -2.76 3.58 11.06
C ASP A 234 -3.62 4.84 11.14
N ASP A 235 -4.75 4.90 10.40
CA ASP A 235 -5.69 6.02 10.44
C ASP A 235 -6.35 6.21 11.81
N VAL A 236 -6.39 5.15 12.63
CA VAL A 236 -6.87 5.25 14.02
C VAL A 236 -5.98 6.16 14.85
N TYR A 237 -4.66 6.10 14.64
CA TYR A 237 -3.70 6.99 15.31
C TYR A 237 -3.89 8.43 14.85
N VAL A 238 -4.03 8.64 13.54
CA VAL A 238 -4.27 9.99 12.98
C VAL A 238 -5.53 10.61 13.56
N LEU A 239 -6.63 9.85 13.59
CA LEU A 239 -7.88 10.30 14.19
C LEU A 239 -7.72 10.62 15.69
N GLU A 240 -7.01 9.78 16.43
CA GLU A 240 -6.78 10.01 17.86
C GLU A 240 -6.00 11.31 18.08
N ASP A 241 -4.93 11.55 17.33
CA ASP A 241 -4.12 12.76 17.43
C ASP A 241 -4.92 14.02 17.10
N ILE A 242 -5.77 13.97 16.08
CA ILE A 242 -6.68 15.07 15.74
C ILE A 242 -7.61 15.39 16.91
N LEU A 243 -8.27 14.38 17.48
CA LEU A 243 -9.21 14.59 18.58
C LEU A 243 -8.54 15.02 19.90
N VAL A 244 -7.27 14.68 20.08
CA VAL A 244 -6.46 15.18 21.18
C VAL A 244 -6.06 16.63 20.94
N ALA A 245 -5.62 16.99 19.73
CA ALA A 245 -5.25 18.35 19.36
C ALA A 245 -6.44 19.32 19.45
N ASP A 246 -7.64 18.86 19.10
CA ASP A 246 -8.89 19.62 19.23
C ASP A 246 -9.43 19.69 20.68
N GLY A 247 -8.76 19.05 21.63
CA GLY A 247 -9.16 19.05 23.03
C GLY A 247 -10.41 18.21 23.37
N ILE A 248 -10.88 17.42 22.43
CA ILE A 248 -12.05 16.53 22.60
C ILE A 248 -11.75 15.38 23.53
N MET A 249 -10.53 14.86 23.47
CA MET A 249 -10.06 13.81 24.36
C MET A 249 -8.65 14.08 24.89
N LYS A 250 -8.31 13.40 25.97
CA LYS A 250 -6.94 13.43 26.52
C LYS A 250 -6.07 12.37 25.85
N PRO A 251 -4.74 12.62 25.67
CA PRO A 251 -3.82 11.60 25.20
C PRO A 251 -3.93 10.32 26.02
N ARG A 252 -3.78 9.19 25.36
CA ARG A 252 -3.72 7.88 26.02
C ARG A 252 -2.28 7.55 26.42
N LYS A 253 -2.14 6.70 27.44
CA LYS A 253 -0.81 6.18 27.82
C LYS A 253 -0.23 5.25 26.75
N GLU A 254 -1.10 4.53 26.04
CA GLU A 254 -0.77 3.62 24.95
C GLU A 254 -1.74 3.88 23.81
N TYR A 255 -1.20 4.14 22.64
CA TYR A 255 -1.97 4.23 21.39
C TYR A 255 -2.48 2.85 20.99
N LYS A 256 -3.65 2.81 20.39
CA LYS A 256 -4.26 1.59 19.88
C LYS A 256 -4.52 1.73 18.40
N ASP A 257 -4.18 0.71 17.67
CA ASP A 257 -4.47 0.58 16.24
C ASP A 257 -5.95 0.26 15.94
N GLN A 258 -6.81 0.19 16.98
CA GLN A 258 -8.21 -0.15 16.86
C GLN A 258 -9.12 0.96 17.39
N MET A 259 -10.12 1.34 16.59
CA MET A 259 -11.17 2.27 17.01
C MET A 259 -12.07 1.65 18.06
N ASP A 260 -11.84 2.01 19.32
CA ASP A 260 -12.66 1.55 20.44
C ASP A 260 -13.86 2.48 20.69
N LYS A 261 -14.72 2.09 21.63
CA LYS A 261 -15.90 2.88 22.01
C LYS A 261 -15.55 4.30 22.47
N LYS A 262 -14.41 4.46 23.17
CA LYS A 262 -13.98 5.77 23.67
C LYS A 262 -13.61 6.72 22.55
N LEU A 263 -12.87 6.22 21.54
CA LEU A 263 -12.50 7.02 20.36
C LEU A 263 -13.73 7.34 19.51
N ARG A 264 -14.64 6.37 19.29
CA ARG A 264 -15.92 6.59 18.61
C ARG A 264 -16.74 7.69 19.29
N ASP A 265 -16.85 7.66 20.61
CA ASP A 265 -17.67 8.63 21.35
C ASP A 265 -17.03 10.03 21.35
N ALA A 266 -15.69 10.10 21.33
CA ALA A 266 -14.95 11.33 21.09
C ALA A 266 -15.21 11.88 19.67
N LEU A 267 -15.16 11.04 18.65
CA LEU A 267 -15.50 11.43 17.27
C LEU A 267 -16.94 11.94 17.17
N LYS A 268 -17.91 11.27 17.79
CA LYS A 268 -19.31 11.78 17.84
C LYS A 268 -19.41 13.15 18.50
N LYS A 269 -18.58 13.42 19.50
CA LYS A 269 -18.51 14.75 20.13
C LYS A 269 -17.95 15.76 19.14
N TYR A 270 -16.87 15.43 18.44
CA TYR A 270 -16.29 16.27 17.39
C TYR A 270 -17.33 16.60 16.31
N GLN A 271 -17.96 15.60 15.73
CA GLN A 271 -18.99 15.76 14.70
C GLN A 271 -20.11 16.69 15.17
N ARG A 272 -20.55 16.55 16.41
CA ARG A 272 -21.61 17.38 17.01
C ARG A 272 -21.15 18.84 17.19
N ASN A 273 -19.94 19.05 17.69
CA ASN A 273 -19.40 20.38 17.93
C ASN A 273 -19.21 21.18 16.64
N HIS A 274 -18.98 20.49 15.52
CA HIS A 274 -18.74 21.09 14.21
C HIS A 274 -19.96 21.02 13.28
N GLY A 275 -21.14 20.67 13.79
CA GLY A 275 -22.38 20.64 13.00
C GLY A 275 -22.45 19.55 11.94
N LEU A 276 -21.61 18.51 12.06
CA LEU A 276 -21.58 17.39 11.13
C LEU A 276 -22.63 16.34 11.49
N LYS A 277 -22.95 15.45 10.55
CA LYS A 277 -23.78 14.28 10.84
C LYS A 277 -23.09 13.41 11.87
N VAL A 278 -23.76 13.12 12.98
CA VAL A 278 -23.18 12.35 14.11
C VAL A 278 -23.28 10.85 13.82
N THR A 279 -22.37 10.33 13.04
CA THR A 279 -22.30 8.91 12.65
C THR A 279 -21.48 8.10 13.64
N GLY A 280 -20.41 8.67 14.18
CA GLY A 280 -19.38 7.97 14.92
C GLY A 280 -18.47 7.11 14.02
N THR A 281 -18.55 7.33 12.71
CA THR A 281 -17.60 6.85 11.70
C THR A 281 -16.75 8.03 11.25
N TRP A 282 -15.46 7.85 11.10
CA TRP A 282 -14.59 8.82 10.44
C TRP A 282 -14.77 8.69 8.93
N ASP A 283 -15.90 9.19 8.48
CA ASP A 283 -16.40 9.07 7.12
C ASP A 283 -15.86 10.18 6.21
N LEU A 284 -16.12 10.07 4.92
CA LEU A 284 -15.71 11.05 3.91
C LEU A 284 -16.15 12.47 4.29
N GLN A 285 -17.40 12.66 4.75
CA GLN A 285 -17.90 13.98 5.14
C GLN A 285 -17.08 14.58 6.27
N THR A 286 -16.75 13.77 7.28
CA THR A 286 -15.96 14.22 8.43
C THR A 286 -14.53 14.55 8.02
N ARG A 287 -13.91 13.75 7.18
CA ARG A 287 -12.56 14.01 6.65
C ARG A 287 -12.51 15.24 5.77
N THR A 288 -13.44 15.37 4.83
CA THR A 288 -13.55 16.58 3.99
C THR A 288 -13.61 17.84 4.82
N TYR A 289 -14.41 17.84 5.88
CA TYR A 289 -14.47 18.98 6.80
C TYR A 289 -13.11 19.21 7.49
N MET A 290 -12.46 18.16 8.01
CA MET A 290 -11.16 18.25 8.67
C MET A 290 -10.06 18.76 7.72
N GLU A 291 -10.05 18.34 6.47
CA GLU A 291 -9.13 18.83 5.43
C GLU A 291 -9.35 20.30 5.13
N GLN A 292 -10.60 20.73 4.96
CA GLN A 292 -10.95 22.13 4.75
C GLN A 292 -10.57 23.04 5.93
N GLN A 293 -10.55 22.50 7.14
CA GLN A 293 -10.06 23.21 8.33
C GLN A 293 -8.53 23.12 8.49
N GLY A 294 -7.82 22.41 7.62
CA GLY A 294 -6.38 22.18 7.72
C GLY A 294 -5.99 21.29 8.92
N VAL A 295 -6.93 20.50 9.43
CA VAL A 295 -6.69 19.62 10.59
C VAL A 295 -6.00 18.34 10.19
N ILE A 296 -6.26 17.82 8.98
CA ILE A 296 -5.54 16.73 8.36
C ILE A 296 -4.95 17.18 7.02
N PRO A 297 -3.82 16.62 6.60
CA PRO A 297 -3.32 16.83 5.24
C PRO A 297 -4.33 16.31 4.21
N VAL A 298 -4.41 17.00 3.07
CA VAL A 298 -5.11 16.44 1.91
C VAL A 298 -4.36 15.19 1.47
N ALA A 299 -5.08 14.12 1.17
CA ALA A 299 -4.47 12.90 0.63
C ALA A 299 -3.95 13.20 -0.79
N GLU A 300 -2.66 12.89 -1.04
CA GLU A 300 -1.98 13.09 -2.32
C GLU A 300 -2.29 11.98 -3.32
#